data_017c9112810acd2fcec3183708543ccf
#
_entry.id   017c9112810acd2fcec3183708543ccf
#
_cell.length_a   1.000
_cell.length_b   1.000
_cell.length_c   1.000
_cell.angle_alpha   90.00
_cell.angle_beta   90.00
_cell.angle_gamma   90.00
#
_symmetry.space_group_name_H-M   'P 1'
#
loop_
_entity.id
_entity.type
_entity.pdbx_description
1 polymer ?
#
loop_
_entity_poly.entity_id
_entity_poly.type
_entity_poly.pdbx_seq_one_letter_code
_entity_poly.pdbx_strand_id
1 'polypeptide(L)'
;MVTIQDRRDFLRMKRYLLILVLSVSLMYGRKVVVKMATLAPEGTDWHGMLIEMGQEWKKATDGEVQLRIYPGGVLGDERDMVRKMRIGQIHSAGITTEGLTEIVPDFSAFYVPLAFKDNADIQAVLDDMYPSLEKKLEEKGFKLLYLADLGWAYWFSTTKVTSPADLKDKKIFTWAGDFKWAEVYKKAGYTPVPLASTDILSGLQTGLIDAMSTMPLYALAQQAFGITNHMLDLKWGTLLAGIIIDIKTWNRIPEKYHEDIISIANSVREKHQQNNKNAERQAIDAMKQYGLVIHQPTPDEVILWQEEVNKMEPYLRGNIIPADIFDRVIELTRDYESIN
;
A
#
# COMPACT_ATOMS: atom_id res chain seq x y z
N MET A 1 15.69 50.51 -54.33
CA MET A 1 16.68 50.99 -53.33
C MET A 1 16.03 50.87 -51.94
N VAL A 2 16.36 49.83 -51.17
CA VAL A 2 15.80 49.61 -49.81
C VAL A 2 16.43 50.66 -48.94
N THR A 3 15.64 51.46 -48.25
CA THR A 3 16.12 52.53 -47.42
C THR A 3 16.67 52.00 -46.06
N ILE A 4 17.58 52.78 -45.46
CA ILE A 4 18.14 52.44 -44.13
C ILE A 4 17.01 52.32 -43.10
N GLN A 5 15.91 53.02 -43.27
CA GLN A 5 14.72 53.00 -42.44
C GLN A 5 14.01 51.65 -42.53
N ASP A 6 13.82 51.09 -43.75
CA ASP A 6 13.20 49.79 -43.96
C ASP A 6 13.97 48.64 -43.31
N ARG A 7 15.33 48.73 -43.28
CA ARG A 7 16.19 47.76 -42.59
C ARG A 7 16.01 47.83 -41.06
N ARG A 8 15.87 49.02 -40.49
CA ARG A 8 15.66 49.22 -39.07
C ARG A 8 14.29 48.69 -38.60
N ASP A 9 13.27 48.93 -39.36
CA ASP A 9 11.93 48.48 -39.07
C ASP A 9 11.79 46.95 -39.24
N PHE A 10 12.44 46.36 -40.21
CA PHE A 10 12.55 44.92 -40.36
C PHE A 10 13.31 44.25 -39.22
N LEU A 11 14.40 44.86 -38.73
CA LEU A 11 15.14 44.36 -37.54
C LEU A 11 14.35 44.48 -36.24
N ARG A 12 13.58 45.59 -36.09
CA ARG A 12 12.65 45.76 -34.96
C ARG A 12 11.56 44.71 -34.98
N MET A 13 10.93 44.49 -36.11
CA MET A 13 9.87 43.47 -36.29
C MET A 13 10.39 42.07 -36.00
N LYS A 14 11.59 41.71 -36.47
CA LYS A 14 12.23 40.42 -36.08
C LYS A 14 12.49 40.31 -34.57
N ARG A 15 12.89 41.41 -33.94
CA ARG A 15 13.14 41.42 -32.50
C ARG A 15 11.86 41.24 -31.68
N TYR A 16 10.75 41.87 -32.10
CA TYR A 16 9.43 41.66 -31.49
C TYR A 16 8.90 40.23 -31.73
N LEU A 17 9.09 39.71 -32.92
CA LEU A 17 8.72 38.34 -33.26
C LEU A 17 9.51 37.33 -32.44
N LEU A 18 10.81 37.56 -32.24
CA LEU A 18 11.68 36.73 -31.41
C LEU A 18 11.28 36.77 -29.91
N ILE A 19 10.91 37.96 -29.44
CA ILE A 19 10.41 38.13 -28.04
C ILE A 19 9.05 37.45 -27.88
N LEU A 20 8.18 37.55 -28.88
CA LEU A 20 6.87 36.87 -28.88
C LEU A 20 7.02 35.34 -28.89
N VAL A 21 7.93 34.81 -29.73
CA VAL A 21 8.24 33.37 -29.79
C VAL A 21 8.87 32.87 -28.47
N LEU A 22 9.78 33.66 -27.89
CA LEU A 22 10.38 33.35 -26.58
C LEU A 22 9.33 33.41 -25.44
N SER A 23 8.41 34.38 -25.45
CA SER A 23 7.36 34.47 -24.44
C SER A 23 6.34 33.33 -24.55
N VAL A 24 5.99 32.89 -25.76
CA VAL A 24 5.13 31.71 -25.99
C VAL A 24 5.82 30.41 -25.54
N SER A 25 7.15 30.30 -25.76
CA SER A 25 7.92 29.12 -25.31
C SER A 25 8.04 29.01 -23.77
N LEU A 26 7.98 30.16 -23.06
CA LEU A 26 7.98 30.22 -21.61
C LEU A 26 6.62 29.89 -20.98
N MET A 27 5.53 29.94 -21.76
CA MET A 27 4.19 29.58 -21.33
C MET A 27 3.93 28.05 -21.40
N TYR A 28 4.76 27.27 -22.11
CA TYR A 28 4.70 25.81 -22.05
C TYR A 28 5.35 25.34 -20.75
N GLY A 29 4.57 25.18 -19.71
CA GLY A 29 5.00 24.64 -18.41
C GLY A 29 5.74 23.33 -18.62
N ARG A 30 6.87 23.16 -17.93
CA ARG A 30 7.68 21.95 -18.01
C ARG A 30 6.87 20.77 -17.45
N LYS A 31 6.45 19.86 -18.34
CA LYS A 31 5.66 18.67 -17.95
C LYS A 31 6.34 17.92 -16.81
N VAL A 32 5.59 17.66 -15.75
CA VAL A 32 6.02 16.84 -14.62
C VAL A 32 5.51 15.41 -14.85
N VAL A 33 6.42 14.49 -15.17
CA VAL A 33 6.08 13.07 -15.27
C VAL A 33 6.37 12.41 -13.93
N VAL A 34 5.32 11.98 -13.23
CA VAL A 34 5.39 11.24 -11.99
C VAL A 34 5.43 9.75 -12.31
N LYS A 35 6.55 9.10 -12.03
CA LYS A 35 6.69 7.65 -12.16
C LYS A 35 6.23 7.01 -10.85
N MET A 36 5.19 6.17 -10.92
CA MET A 36 4.61 5.47 -9.77
C MET A 36 4.84 3.96 -9.91
N ALA A 37 5.32 3.32 -8.86
CA ALA A 37 5.39 1.86 -8.75
C ALA A 37 4.33 1.34 -7.78
N THR A 38 3.86 0.10 -7.98
CA THR A 38 2.92 -0.57 -7.08
C THR A 38 2.96 -2.09 -7.26
N LEU A 39 2.59 -2.82 -6.20
CA LEU A 39 2.33 -4.26 -6.25
C LEU A 39 0.95 -4.60 -6.82
N ALA A 40 0.05 -3.63 -6.97
CA ALA A 40 -1.27 -3.86 -7.57
C ALA A 40 -1.12 -4.59 -8.92
N PRO A 41 -1.66 -5.82 -9.07
CA PRO A 41 -1.49 -6.59 -10.29
C PRO A 41 -2.16 -5.90 -11.48
N GLU A 42 -1.53 -6.01 -12.65
CA GLU A 42 -2.06 -5.44 -13.88
C GLU A 42 -3.45 -6.00 -14.20
N GLY A 43 -4.38 -5.13 -14.60
CA GLY A 43 -5.76 -5.51 -14.93
C GLY A 43 -6.71 -5.65 -13.74
N THR A 44 -6.23 -5.52 -12.51
CA THR A 44 -7.11 -5.49 -11.33
C THR A 44 -7.81 -4.12 -11.18
N ASP A 45 -8.90 -4.09 -10.41
CA ASP A 45 -9.60 -2.84 -10.07
C ASP A 45 -8.66 -1.84 -9.39
N TRP A 46 -7.73 -2.29 -8.55
CA TRP A 46 -6.71 -1.43 -7.94
C TRP A 46 -5.83 -0.74 -8.98
N HIS A 47 -5.35 -1.50 -9.97
CA HIS A 47 -4.58 -0.93 -11.09
C HIS A 47 -5.44 0.03 -11.92
N GLY A 48 -6.70 -0.34 -12.19
CA GLY A 48 -7.67 0.49 -12.93
C GLY A 48 -7.90 1.85 -12.25
N MET A 49 -8.04 1.88 -10.92
CA MET A 49 -8.22 3.12 -10.17
C MET A 49 -6.98 4.03 -10.23
N LEU A 50 -5.78 3.47 -10.20
CA LEU A 50 -4.55 4.27 -10.36
C LEU A 50 -4.46 4.86 -11.78
N ILE A 51 -4.89 4.13 -12.81
CA ILE A 51 -4.98 4.63 -14.18
C ILE A 51 -5.99 5.79 -14.24
N GLU A 52 -7.18 5.64 -13.66
CA GLU A 52 -8.21 6.68 -13.57
C GLU A 52 -7.65 7.94 -12.89
N MET A 53 -7.00 7.77 -11.74
CA MET A 53 -6.34 8.88 -11.02
C MET A 53 -5.35 9.63 -11.94
N GLY A 54 -4.52 8.90 -12.69
CA GLY A 54 -3.55 9.49 -13.61
C GLY A 54 -4.22 10.23 -14.79
N GLN A 55 -5.36 9.73 -15.27
CA GLN A 55 -6.14 10.39 -16.33
C GLN A 55 -6.77 11.69 -15.83
N GLU A 56 -7.36 11.67 -14.62
CA GLU A 56 -7.95 12.86 -14.02
C GLU A 56 -6.87 13.90 -13.66
N TRP A 57 -5.71 13.49 -13.17
CA TRP A 57 -4.57 14.42 -12.97
C TRP A 57 -4.17 15.10 -14.27
N LYS A 58 -4.02 14.31 -15.35
CA LYS A 58 -3.68 14.87 -16.66
C LYS A 58 -4.73 15.87 -17.15
N LYS A 59 -6.01 15.59 -16.93
CA LYS A 59 -7.13 16.45 -17.32
C LYS A 59 -7.17 17.74 -16.48
N ALA A 60 -7.10 17.65 -15.17
CA ALA A 60 -7.15 18.78 -14.25
C ALA A 60 -5.95 19.73 -14.41
N THR A 61 -4.83 19.23 -14.92
CA THR A 61 -3.58 19.99 -15.09
C THR A 61 -3.28 20.36 -16.53
N ASP A 62 -4.24 20.27 -17.46
CA ASP A 62 -4.04 20.51 -18.88
C ASP A 62 -2.85 19.73 -19.49
N GLY A 63 -2.55 18.56 -18.90
CA GLY A 63 -1.46 17.68 -19.29
C GLY A 63 -0.08 18.09 -18.78
N GLU A 64 0.01 19.08 -17.91
CA GLU A 64 1.28 19.49 -17.27
C GLU A 64 1.78 18.43 -16.28
N VAL A 65 0.86 17.69 -15.59
CA VAL A 65 1.19 16.57 -14.70
C VAL A 65 0.71 15.27 -15.33
N GLN A 66 1.61 14.29 -15.42
CA GLN A 66 1.31 12.98 -15.99
C GLN A 66 1.79 11.88 -15.06
N LEU A 67 0.90 10.94 -14.73
CA LEU A 67 1.23 9.75 -13.96
C LEU A 67 1.62 8.61 -14.90
N ARG A 68 2.77 7.99 -14.66
CA ARG A 68 3.22 6.77 -15.35
C ARG A 68 3.34 5.65 -14.34
N ILE A 69 2.46 4.66 -14.46
CA ILE A 69 2.31 3.57 -13.51
C ILE A 69 3.13 2.35 -13.97
N TYR A 70 3.78 1.69 -13.00
CA TYR A 70 4.51 0.43 -13.14
C TYR A 70 3.88 -0.56 -12.15
N PRO A 71 2.89 -1.38 -12.64
CA PRO A 71 2.11 -2.29 -11.78
C PRO A 71 2.84 -3.60 -11.49
N GLY A 72 2.26 -4.43 -10.61
CA GLY A 72 2.62 -5.83 -10.41
C GLY A 72 4.04 -6.08 -9.91
N GLY A 73 4.67 -5.09 -9.26
CA GLY A 73 6.01 -5.26 -8.70
C GLY A 73 7.14 -5.31 -9.75
N VAL A 74 6.90 -4.87 -11.01
CA VAL A 74 7.93 -4.88 -12.07
C VAL A 74 9.16 -4.03 -11.73
N LEU A 75 9.05 -3.14 -10.74
CA LEU A 75 10.18 -2.36 -10.22
C LEU A 75 10.69 -2.87 -8.86
N GLY A 76 10.38 -4.10 -8.50
CA GLY A 76 10.75 -4.74 -7.24
C GLY A 76 9.67 -4.68 -6.18
N ASP A 77 9.99 -5.17 -4.99
CA ASP A 77 9.11 -5.14 -3.82
C ASP A 77 9.00 -3.72 -3.20
N GLU A 78 8.11 -3.53 -2.24
CA GLU A 78 7.83 -2.21 -1.64
C GLU A 78 9.07 -1.56 -1.02
N ARG A 79 9.93 -2.33 -0.37
CA ARG A 79 11.24 -1.85 0.12
C ARG A 79 12.15 -1.34 -0.99
N ASP A 80 12.13 -2.01 -2.15
CA ASP A 80 12.83 -1.55 -3.34
C ASP A 80 12.22 -0.27 -3.90
N MET A 81 10.88 -0.16 -3.88
CA MET A 81 10.18 1.05 -4.31
C MET A 81 10.57 2.25 -3.43
N VAL A 82 10.53 2.09 -2.10
CA VAL A 82 10.96 3.14 -1.15
C VAL A 82 12.42 3.55 -1.40
N ARG A 83 13.32 2.58 -1.59
CA ARG A 83 14.72 2.86 -1.91
C ARG A 83 14.85 3.63 -3.23
N LYS A 84 14.12 3.23 -4.27
CA LYS A 84 14.12 3.88 -5.59
C LYS A 84 13.53 5.29 -5.54
N MET A 85 12.55 5.56 -4.67
CA MET A 85 12.04 6.90 -4.42
C MET A 85 13.11 7.78 -3.76
N ARG A 86 13.82 7.29 -2.74
CA ARG A 86 14.90 8.03 -2.04
C ARG A 86 16.00 8.50 -2.99
N ILE A 87 16.30 7.71 -4.03
CA ILE A 87 17.32 8.06 -5.03
C ILE A 87 16.75 8.67 -6.32
N GLY A 88 15.44 8.95 -6.36
CA GLY A 88 14.78 9.64 -7.47
C GLY A 88 14.63 8.83 -8.77
N GLN A 89 14.74 7.49 -8.71
CA GLN A 89 14.46 6.63 -9.87
C GLN A 89 12.97 6.55 -10.17
N ILE A 90 12.13 6.50 -9.12
CA ILE A 90 10.69 6.68 -9.18
C ILE A 90 10.30 7.85 -8.26
N HIS A 91 9.09 8.37 -8.44
CA HIS A 91 8.66 9.60 -7.77
C HIS A 91 7.49 9.37 -6.82
N SER A 92 6.73 8.31 -7.03
CA SER A 92 5.54 7.95 -6.26
C SER A 92 5.47 6.43 -6.11
N ALA A 93 4.78 5.98 -5.10
CA ALA A 93 4.47 4.56 -4.92
C ALA A 93 3.09 4.38 -4.31
N GLY A 94 2.38 3.33 -4.78
CA GLY A 94 1.24 2.75 -4.09
C GLY A 94 1.73 1.55 -3.31
N ILE A 95 1.90 1.69 -2.00
CA ILE A 95 2.50 0.70 -1.11
C ILE A 95 1.60 0.40 0.07
N THR A 96 1.74 -0.80 0.59
CA THR A 96 0.99 -1.26 1.77
C THR A 96 1.63 -0.77 3.07
N THR A 97 1.04 -1.15 4.18
CA THR A 97 1.58 -0.94 5.53
C THR A 97 3.05 -1.39 5.62
N GLU A 98 3.46 -2.43 4.87
CA GLU A 98 4.86 -2.91 4.85
C GLU A 98 5.83 -1.83 4.34
N GLY A 99 5.55 -1.28 3.16
CA GLY A 99 6.40 -0.22 2.59
C GLY A 99 6.31 1.09 3.38
N LEU A 100 5.15 1.40 3.96
CA LEU A 100 4.95 2.58 4.80
C LEU A 100 5.76 2.48 6.11
N THR A 101 5.80 1.29 6.73
CA THR A 101 6.57 1.02 7.96
C THR A 101 8.08 1.18 7.73
N GLU A 102 8.57 0.89 6.54
CA GLU A 102 9.98 1.13 6.15
C GLU A 102 10.36 2.63 6.21
N ILE A 103 9.36 3.52 6.08
CA ILE A 103 9.56 4.98 6.14
C ILE A 103 9.26 5.49 7.55
N VAL A 104 8.12 5.10 8.11
CA VAL A 104 7.61 5.52 9.43
C VAL A 104 7.17 4.28 10.19
N PRO A 105 7.94 3.83 11.20
CA PRO A 105 7.63 2.62 11.96
C PRO A 105 6.24 2.59 12.61
N ASP A 106 5.63 3.73 12.86
CA ASP A 106 4.32 3.85 13.47
C ASP A 106 3.20 3.19 12.65
N PHE A 107 3.38 3.02 11.34
CA PHE A 107 2.44 2.26 10.50
C PHE A 107 2.32 0.79 10.93
N SER A 108 3.28 0.27 11.69
CA SER A 108 3.19 -1.06 12.28
C SER A 108 2.04 -1.22 13.30
N ALA A 109 1.38 -0.13 13.70
CA ALA A 109 0.13 -0.15 14.47
C ALA A 109 -0.91 -1.13 13.90
N PHE A 110 -1.00 -1.21 12.58
CA PHE A 110 -1.96 -2.07 11.87
C PHE A 110 -1.53 -3.53 11.76
N TYR A 111 -0.34 -3.88 12.29
CA TYR A 111 0.18 -5.24 12.35
C TYR A 111 -0.03 -5.93 13.69
N VAL A 112 -0.72 -5.32 14.67
CA VAL A 112 -1.02 -5.98 15.93
C VAL A 112 -1.99 -7.13 15.65
N PRO A 113 -1.56 -8.41 15.78
CA PRO A 113 -2.42 -9.53 15.42
C PRO A 113 -3.64 -9.59 16.33
N LEU A 114 -4.80 -9.89 15.75
CA LEU A 114 -6.11 -10.03 16.44
C LEU A 114 -6.56 -8.80 17.26
N ALA A 115 -5.92 -7.64 17.09
CA ALA A 115 -6.31 -6.43 17.81
C ALA A 115 -7.59 -5.81 17.25
N PHE A 116 -7.82 -5.93 15.94
CA PHE A 116 -8.95 -5.34 15.25
C PHE A 116 -10.06 -6.38 15.07
N LYS A 117 -11.27 -6.07 15.46
CA LYS A 117 -12.46 -6.95 15.35
C LYS A 117 -13.28 -6.66 14.12
N ASP A 118 -13.42 -5.37 13.82
CA ASP A 118 -14.21 -4.88 12.69
C ASP A 118 -13.60 -3.60 12.09
N ASN A 119 -14.28 -3.06 11.10
CA ASN A 119 -13.82 -1.85 10.40
C ASN A 119 -13.93 -0.59 11.26
N ALA A 120 -14.74 -0.59 12.34
CA ALA A 120 -14.82 0.55 13.24
C ALA A 120 -13.54 0.69 14.08
N ASP A 121 -12.97 -0.42 14.53
CA ASP A 121 -11.66 -0.44 15.20
C ASP A 121 -10.56 0.11 14.29
N ILE A 122 -10.54 -0.34 13.02
CA ILE A 122 -9.56 0.15 12.03
C ILE A 122 -9.71 1.66 11.84
N GLN A 123 -10.95 2.13 11.68
CA GLN A 123 -11.22 3.54 11.47
C GLN A 123 -10.87 4.39 12.70
N ALA A 124 -11.15 3.92 13.91
CA ALA A 124 -10.81 4.62 15.14
C ALA A 124 -9.29 4.82 15.28
N VAL A 125 -8.51 3.75 15.04
CA VAL A 125 -7.04 3.84 15.06
C VAL A 125 -6.52 4.74 13.93
N LEU A 126 -7.13 4.64 12.74
CA LEU A 126 -6.73 5.45 11.60
C LEU A 126 -7.00 6.94 11.84
N ASP A 127 -8.18 7.30 12.35
CA ASP A 127 -8.56 8.70 12.62
C ASP A 127 -7.66 9.34 13.70
N ASP A 128 -7.32 8.58 14.74
CA ASP A 128 -6.43 9.04 15.81
C ASP A 128 -5.00 9.26 15.29
N MET A 129 -4.48 8.34 14.48
CA MET A 129 -3.08 8.35 14.09
C MET A 129 -2.80 9.14 12.81
N TYR A 130 -3.78 9.33 11.93
CA TYR A 130 -3.58 9.90 10.60
C TYR A 130 -2.79 11.22 10.59
N PRO A 131 -3.11 12.23 11.44
CA PRO A 131 -2.38 13.50 11.43
C PRO A 131 -0.89 13.34 11.77
N SER A 132 -0.59 12.42 12.71
CA SER A 132 0.79 12.12 13.11
C SER A 132 1.55 11.37 12.01
N LEU A 133 0.91 10.38 11.39
CA LEU A 133 1.49 9.58 10.31
C LEU A 133 1.81 10.44 9.08
N GLU A 134 0.88 11.31 8.67
CA GLU A 134 1.08 12.24 7.57
C GLU A 134 2.28 13.17 7.85
N LYS A 135 2.31 13.80 9.03
CA LYS A 135 3.41 14.67 9.44
C LYS A 135 4.76 13.95 9.43
N LYS A 136 4.82 12.73 10.00
CA LYS A 136 6.06 11.94 10.04
C LYS A 136 6.53 11.53 8.63
N LEU A 137 5.60 11.24 7.71
CA LEU A 137 5.95 11.00 6.31
C LEU A 137 6.57 12.25 5.65
N GLU A 138 5.98 13.44 5.90
CA GLU A 138 6.51 14.70 5.37
C GLU A 138 7.93 14.99 5.92
N GLU A 139 8.17 14.75 7.22
CA GLU A 139 9.50 14.87 7.84
C GLU A 139 10.53 13.91 7.21
N LYS A 140 10.06 12.76 6.67
CA LYS A 140 10.89 11.79 5.93
C LYS A 140 11.02 12.09 4.43
N GLY A 141 10.40 13.17 3.97
CA GLY A 141 10.50 13.64 2.59
C GLY A 141 9.46 13.04 1.64
N PHE A 142 8.33 12.58 2.15
CA PHE A 142 7.22 12.04 1.38
C PHE A 142 5.91 12.76 1.72
N LYS A 143 5.13 13.11 0.69
CA LYS A 143 3.75 13.59 0.84
C LYS A 143 2.81 12.40 0.73
N LEU A 144 1.93 12.24 1.71
CA LEU A 144 0.81 11.29 1.63
C LEU A 144 -0.30 11.91 0.77
N LEU A 145 -0.74 11.21 -0.26
CA LEU A 145 -1.86 11.64 -1.09
C LEU A 145 -3.18 11.08 -0.57
N TYR A 146 -3.19 9.82 -0.18
CA TYR A 146 -4.25 9.19 0.60
C TYR A 146 -3.78 7.90 1.28
N LEU A 147 -4.57 7.46 2.28
CA LEU A 147 -4.45 6.16 2.94
C LEU A 147 -5.81 5.48 2.87
N ALA A 148 -5.84 4.21 2.51
CA ALA A 148 -7.06 3.41 2.37
C ALA A 148 -6.92 2.05 3.02
N ASP A 149 -8.00 1.54 3.59
CA ASP A 149 -8.13 0.16 4.05
C ASP A 149 -8.26 -0.78 2.84
N LEU A 150 -7.40 -1.81 2.79
CA LEU A 150 -7.40 -2.86 1.77
C LEU A 150 -8.21 -4.08 2.19
N GLY A 151 -8.62 -4.18 3.44
CA GLY A 151 -9.35 -5.31 4.01
C GLY A 151 -8.52 -6.19 4.93
N TRP A 152 -9.11 -7.33 5.26
CA TRP A 152 -8.58 -8.26 6.24
C TRP A 152 -7.57 -9.23 5.66
N ALA A 153 -6.51 -9.51 6.41
CA ALA A 153 -5.58 -10.58 6.14
C ALA A 153 -6.04 -11.87 6.84
N TYR A 154 -5.98 -12.97 6.08
CA TYR A 154 -6.28 -14.33 6.54
C TYR A 154 -5.11 -15.25 6.26
N TRP A 155 -4.98 -16.33 7.03
CA TRP A 155 -4.02 -17.37 6.72
C TRP A 155 -4.52 -18.28 5.61
N PHE A 156 -3.77 -18.34 4.52
CA PHE A 156 -3.93 -19.30 3.43
C PHE A 156 -2.82 -20.32 3.51
N SER A 157 -3.13 -21.60 3.34
CA SER A 157 -2.18 -22.72 3.52
C SER A 157 -2.43 -23.87 2.55
N THR A 158 -1.41 -24.69 2.33
CA THR A 158 -1.47 -25.88 1.46
C THR A 158 -2.26 -27.03 2.09
N THR A 159 -2.46 -27.03 3.40
CA THR A 159 -3.26 -28.00 4.15
C THR A 159 -4.05 -27.28 5.24
N LYS A 160 -5.03 -27.97 5.81
CA LYS A 160 -5.89 -27.42 6.88
C LYS A 160 -5.07 -26.80 8.02
N VAL A 161 -5.50 -25.58 8.43
CA VAL A 161 -5.03 -24.88 9.62
C VAL A 161 -6.27 -24.37 10.37
N THR A 162 -6.40 -24.68 11.65
CA THR A 162 -7.43 -24.14 12.56
C THR A 162 -6.82 -23.65 13.87
N SER A 163 -5.65 -24.17 14.24
CA SER A 163 -4.96 -23.82 15.47
C SER A 163 -3.54 -23.28 15.23
N PRO A 164 -2.92 -22.60 16.20
CA PRO A 164 -1.50 -22.21 16.10
C PRO A 164 -0.56 -23.38 15.86
N ALA A 165 -0.85 -24.56 16.43
CA ALA A 165 -0.04 -25.75 16.26
C ALA A 165 0.01 -26.20 14.80
N ASP A 166 -1.12 -26.18 14.08
CA ASP A 166 -1.19 -26.54 12.66
C ASP A 166 -0.32 -25.60 11.80
N LEU A 167 -0.27 -24.30 12.14
CA LEU A 167 0.51 -23.32 11.41
C LEU A 167 2.01 -23.42 11.72
N LYS A 168 2.39 -23.86 12.94
CA LYS A 168 3.81 -24.08 13.32
C LYS A 168 4.48 -25.17 12.50
N ASP A 169 3.70 -26.13 11.99
CA ASP A 169 4.19 -27.17 11.09
C ASP A 169 4.42 -26.70 9.65
N LYS A 170 4.13 -25.40 9.35
CA LYS A 170 4.25 -24.81 8.02
C LYS A 170 5.46 -23.89 7.90
N LYS A 171 6.01 -23.84 6.71
CA LYS A 171 6.94 -22.80 6.28
C LYS A 171 6.10 -21.58 5.90
N ILE A 172 6.09 -20.56 6.76
CA ILE A 172 5.25 -19.38 6.57
C ILE A 172 6.00 -18.27 5.84
N PHE A 173 5.33 -17.64 4.89
CA PHE A 173 5.83 -16.43 4.25
C PHE A 173 6.06 -15.31 5.27
N THR A 174 7.19 -14.64 5.16
CA THR A 174 7.45 -13.33 5.76
C THR A 174 8.13 -12.42 4.74
N TRP A 175 8.00 -11.12 4.88
CA TRP A 175 8.58 -10.16 3.95
C TRP A 175 10.12 -10.18 3.99
N ALA A 176 10.75 -10.21 2.81
CA ALA A 176 12.21 -10.12 2.70
C ALA A 176 12.70 -8.79 3.27
N GLY A 177 13.66 -8.87 4.20
CA GLY A 177 14.21 -7.70 4.90
C GLY A 177 13.50 -7.36 6.20
N ASP A 178 12.35 -7.93 6.50
CA ASP A 178 11.73 -7.82 7.81
C ASP A 178 12.24 -8.92 8.77
N PHE A 179 13.50 -8.77 9.15
CA PHE A 179 14.17 -9.72 10.05
C PHE A 179 13.57 -9.72 11.47
N LYS A 180 12.96 -8.61 11.90
CA LYS A 180 12.36 -8.52 13.22
C LYS A 180 11.12 -9.39 13.32
N TRP A 181 10.20 -9.31 12.35
CA TRP A 181 9.03 -10.20 12.30
C TRP A 181 9.42 -11.66 12.15
N ALA A 182 10.39 -11.97 11.29
CA ALA A 182 10.91 -13.32 11.17
C ALA A 182 11.48 -13.84 12.52
N GLU A 183 12.14 -13.00 13.31
CA GLU A 183 12.63 -13.35 14.63
C GLU A 183 11.50 -13.60 15.63
N VAL A 184 10.45 -12.77 15.64
CA VAL A 184 9.27 -12.99 16.50
C VAL A 184 8.60 -14.30 16.17
N TYR A 185 8.35 -14.60 14.90
CA TYR A 185 7.79 -15.88 14.49
C TYR A 185 8.65 -17.07 14.92
N LYS A 186 9.98 -16.98 14.77
CA LYS A 186 10.90 -18.03 15.25
C LYS A 186 10.81 -18.26 16.77
N LYS A 187 10.77 -17.16 17.54
CA LYS A 187 10.62 -17.23 19.01
C LYS A 187 9.29 -17.83 19.44
N ALA A 188 8.23 -17.61 18.66
CA ALA A 188 6.92 -18.21 18.85
C ALA A 188 6.84 -19.68 18.34
N GLY A 189 7.93 -20.21 17.78
CA GLY A 189 8.02 -21.59 17.30
C GLY A 189 7.54 -21.83 15.87
N TYR A 190 7.40 -20.78 15.06
CA TYR A 190 7.09 -20.90 13.64
C TYR A 190 8.35 -21.03 12.79
N THR A 191 8.15 -21.40 11.52
CA THR A 191 9.21 -21.52 10.50
C THR A 191 9.02 -20.42 9.44
N PRO A 192 9.44 -19.16 9.71
CA PRO A 192 9.32 -18.06 8.75
C PRO A 192 10.35 -18.20 7.64
N VAL A 193 9.92 -17.96 6.40
CA VAL A 193 10.74 -17.91 5.19
C VAL A 193 10.63 -16.53 4.57
N PRO A 194 11.67 -15.69 4.66
CA PRO A 194 11.67 -14.36 4.07
C PRO A 194 11.75 -14.41 2.55
N LEU A 195 10.74 -13.88 1.87
CA LEU A 195 10.67 -13.74 0.41
C LEU A 195 10.18 -12.35 0.01
N ALA A 196 10.55 -11.90 -1.19
CA ALA A 196 9.86 -10.77 -1.80
C ALA A 196 8.40 -11.16 -2.11
N SER A 197 7.47 -10.22 -2.04
CA SER A 197 6.06 -10.51 -2.36
C SER A 197 5.87 -11.01 -3.79
N THR A 198 6.73 -10.56 -4.71
CA THR A 198 6.77 -11.02 -6.11
C THR A 198 7.15 -12.49 -6.26
N ASP A 199 7.76 -13.10 -5.24
CA ASP A 199 8.23 -14.48 -5.26
C ASP A 199 7.31 -15.45 -4.50
N ILE A 200 6.21 -14.96 -3.93
CA ILE A 200 5.26 -15.79 -3.16
C ILE A 200 4.75 -16.95 -4.01
N LEU A 201 4.26 -16.70 -5.22
CA LEU A 201 3.68 -17.75 -6.06
C LEU A 201 4.72 -18.81 -6.42
N SER A 202 5.93 -18.43 -6.79
CA SER A 202 7.01 -19.38 -7.09
C SER A 202 7.47 -20.13 -5.83
N GLY A 203 7.49 -19.46 -4.68
CA GLY A 203 7.78 -20.08 -3.38
C GLY A 203 6.77 -21.16 -2.99
N LEU A 204 5.49 -20.91 -3.25
CA LEU A 204 4.42 -21.90 -3.06
C LEU A 204 4.54 -23.06 -4.05
N GLN A 205 4.78 -22.79 -5.33
CA GLN A 205 4.93 -23.80 -6.38
C GLN A 205 6.09 -24.77 -6.12
N THR A 206 7.17 -24.26 -5.56
CA THR A 206 8.37 -25.05 -5.25
C THR A 206 8.34 -25.68 -3.85
N GLY A 207 7.32 -25.38 -3.04
CA GLY A 207 7.24 -25.82 -1.66
C GLY A 207 8.28 -25.16 -0.77
N LEU A 208 8.81 -23.99 -1.14
CA LEU A 208 9.67 -23.16 -0.29
C LEU A 208 8.89 -22.56 0.88
N ILE A 209 7.61 -22.22 0.65
CA ILE A 209 6.63 -21.84 1.65
C ILE A 209 5.36 -22.68 1.51
N ASP A 210 4.65 -22.88 2.61
CA ASP A 210 3.41 -23.68 2.70
C ASP A 210 2.20 -22.84 3.11
N ALA A 211 2.44 -21.64 3.66
CA ALA A 211 1.38 -20.74 4.11
C ALA A 211 1.79 -19.28 4.01
N MET A 212 0.78 -18.42 3.83
CA MET A 212 0.92 -16.96 3.80
C MET A 212 -0.27 -16.30 4.47
N SER A 213 -0.05 -15.17 5.15
CA SER A 213 -1.11 -14.27 5.57
C SER A 213 -1.29 -13.20 4.50
N THR A 214 -2.50 -13.09 3.94
CA THR A 214 -2.80 -12.11 2.88
C THR A 214 -4.30 -11.85 2.76
N MET A 215 -4.65 -10.84 1.97
CA MET A 215 -6.04 -10.52 1.64
C MET A 215 -6.60 -11.49 0.59
N PRO A 216 -7.90 -11.86 0.68
CA PRO A 216 -8.55 -12.71 -0.31
C PRO A 216 -8.45 -12.20 -1.75
N LEU A 217 -8.58 -10.89 -1.95
CA LEU A 217 -8.41 -10.28 -3.27
C LEU A 217 -7.02 -10.52 -3.87
N TYR A 218 -5.98 -10.40 -3.05
CA TYR A 218 -4.60 -10.62 -3.52
C TYR A 218 -4.36 -12.11 -3.80
N ALA A 219 -4.85 -13.01 -2.92
CA ALA A 219 -4.77 -14.45 -3.14
C ALA A 219 -5.45 -14.88 -4.45
N LEU A 220 -6.62 -14.26 -4.77
CA LEU A 220 -7.34 -14.48 -6.02
C LEU A 220 -6.55 -13.93 -7.22
N ALA A 221 -6.11 -12.67 -7.17
CA ALA A 221 -5.42 -11.99 -8.27
C ALA A 221 -4.10 -12.67 -8.65
N GLN A 222 -3.36 -13.17 -7.65
CA GLN A 222 -2.12 -13.92 -7.86
C GLN A 222 -2.35 -15.40 -8.14
N GLN A 223 -3.60 -15.89 -8.11
CA GLN A 223 -3.96 -17.29 -8.25
C GLN A 223 -3.27 -18.22 -7.22
N ALA A 224 -2.78 -17.67 -6.13
CA ALA A 224 -2.07 -18.40 -5.08
C ALA A 224 -2.98 -19.42 -4.38
N PHE A 225 -4.28 -19.16 -4.31
CA PHE A 225 -5.30 -20.04 -3.74
C PHE A 225 -5.37 -21.41 -4.42
N GLY A 226 -4.90 -21.54 -5.68
CA GLY A 226 -4.80 -22.82 -6.37
C GLY A 226 -3.79 -23.79 -5.73
N ILE A 227 -2.85 -23.25 -4.92
CA ILE A 227 -1.86 -24.03 -4.17
C ILE A 227 -2.20 -23.99 -2.67
N THR A 228 -2.48 -22.80 -2.12
CA THR A 228 -2.94 -22.59 -0.74
C THR A 228 -4.46 -22.66 -0.69
N ASN A 229 -5.01 -23.84 -0.98
CA ASN A 229 -6.45 -24.06 -1.13
C ASN A 229 -7.22 -24.21 0.22
N HIS A 230 -6.59 -23.88 1.33
CA HIS A 230 -7.18 -23.85 2.67
C HIS A 230 -7.05 -22.42 3.25
N MET A 231 -8.15 -21.87 3.73
CA MET A 231 -8.19 -20.56 4.39
C MET A 231 -8.72 -20.73 5.81
N LEU A 232 -8.00 -20.18 6.78
CA LEU A 232 -8.49 -20.01 8.15
C LEU A 232 -9.37 -18.77 8.21
N ASP A 233 -10.64 -18.93 8.57
CA ASP A 233 -11.59 -17.81 8.73
C ASP A 233 -11.42 -17.15 10.11
N LEU A 234 -10.25 -16.54 10.27
CA LEU A 234 -9.88 -15.72 11.41
C LEU A 234 -9.16 -14.48 10.89
N LYS A 235 -9.72 -13.32 11.17
CA LYS A 235 -9.11 -12.03 10.81
C LYS A 235 -7.80 -11.88 11.59
N TRP A 236 -6.68 -12.12 10.91
CA TRP A 236 -5.35 -12.08 11.54
C TRP A 236 -4.89 -10.64 11.77
N GLY A 237 -5.19 -9.76 10.88
CA GLY A 237 -4.86 -8.34 10.93
C GLY A 237 -5.51 -7.60 9.76
N THR A 238 -5.16 -6.34 9.60
CA THR A 238 -5.61 -5.52 8.48
C THR A 238 -4.43 -5.01 7.68
N LEU A 239 -4.65 -4.69 6.40
CA LEU A 239 -3.67 -4.00 5.56
C LEU A 239 -4.23 -2.67 5.10
N LEU A 240 -3.39 -1.64 5.19
CA LEU A 240 -3.66 -0.35 4.56
C LEU A 240 -2.81 -0.21 3.30
N ALA A 241 -3.25 0.61 2.37
CA ALA A 241 -2.43 1.10 1.27
C ALA A 241 -2.33 2.62 1.33
N GLY A 242 -1.12 3.14 1.12
CA GLY A 242 -0.86 4.55 0.95
C GLY A 242 -0.37 4.86 -0.44
N ILE A 243 -0.88 5.95 -1.02
CA ILE A 243 -0.26 6.56 -2.17
C ILE A 243 0.60 7.72 -1.67
N ILE A 244 1.91 7.59 -1.89
CA ILE A 244 2.89 8.59 -1.50
C ILE A 244 3.63 9.14 -2.71
N ILE A 245 4.09 10.38 -2.62
CA ILE A 245 4.95 11.03 -3.61
C ILE A 245 6.14 11.69 -2.91
N ASP A 246 7.34 11.61 -3.50
CA ASP A 246 8.49 12.31 -2.94
C ASP A 246 8.28 13.83 -2.97
N ILE A 247 8.69 14.50 -1.89
CA ILE A 247 8.44 15.94 -1.70
C ILE A 247 9.13 16.79 -2.77
N LYS A 248 10.25 16.32 -3.35
CA LYS A 248 10.95 17.05 -4.40
C LYS A 248 10.14 17.06 -5.69
N THR A 249 9.51 15.95 -6.02
CA THR A 249 8.62 15.87 -7.19
C THR A 249 7.32 16.61 -6.92
N TRP A 250 6.74 16.50 -5.72
CA TRP A 250 5.58 17.28 -5.30
C TRP A 250 5.80 18.78 -5.50
N ASN A 251 6.91 19.31 -5.01
CA ASN A 251 7.26 20.73 -5.13
C ASN A 251 7.59 21.19 -6.58
N ARG A 252 7.77 20.26 -7.52
CA ARG A 252 7.89 20.59 -8.96
C ARG A 252 6.54 20.72 -9.64
N ILE A 253 5.49 20.19 -9.05
CA ILE A 253 4.12 20.39 -9.52
C ILE A 253 3.72 21.82 -9.17
N PRO A 254 3.21 22.62 -10.13
CA PRO A 254 2.75 23.97 -9.83
C PRO A 254 1.70 23.97 -8.70
N GLU A 255 1.88 24.84 -7.72
CA GLU A 255 1.04 24.93 -6.51
C GLU A 255 -0.45 25.05 -6.82
N LYS A 256 -0.80 25.75 -7.89
CA LYS A 256 -2.18 25.87 -8.38
C LYS A 256 -2.91 24.55 -8.66
N TYR A 257 -2.17 23.44 -8.80
CA TYR A 257 -2.74 22.10 -9.06
C TYR A 257 -2.73 21.21 -7.82
N HIS A 258 -2.10 21.60 -6.71
CA HIS A 258 -1.97 20.75 -5.53
C HIS A 258 -3.33 20.35 -4.97
N GLU A 259 -4.28 21.30 -4.87
CA GLU A 259 -5.62 21.05 -4.36
C GLU A 259 -6.39 20.06 -5.24
N ASP A 260 -6.36 20.25 -6.56
CA ASP A 260 -7.00 19.36 -7.52
C ASP A 260 -6.44 17.93 -7.45
N ILE A 261 -5.11 17.79 -7.38
CA ILE A 261 -4.44 16.48 -7.28
C ILE A 261 -4.84 15.74 -6.00
N ILE A 262 -4.87 16.43 -4.85
CA ILE A 262 -5.31 15.84 -3.58
C ILE A 262 -6.81 15.49 -3.63
N SER A 263 -7.64 16.37 -4.17
CA SER A 263 -9.09 16.14 -4.31
C SER A 263 -9.37 14.90 -5.17
N ILE A 264 -8.68 14.75 -6.30
CA ILE A 264 -8.78 13.57 -7.17
C ILE A 264 -8.33 12.32 -6.43
N ALA A 265 -7.20 12.37 -5.72
CA ALA A 265 -6.70 11.24 -4.95
C ALA A 265 -7.70 10.79 -3.86
N ASN A 266 -8.34 11.74 -3.16
CA ASN A 266 -9.40 11.46 -2.19
C ASN A 266 -10.66 10.87 -2.83
N SER A 267 -11.08 11.37 -4.00
CA SER A 267 -12.21 10.82 -4.76
C SER A 267 -11.96 9.34 -5.16
N VAL A 268 -10.73 9.04 -5.60
CA VAL A 268 -10.31 7.66 -5.90
C VAL A 268 -10.32 6.79 -4.65
N ARG A 269 -9.86 7.30 -3.50
CA ARG A 269 -9.95 6.62 -2.21
C ARG A 269 -11.38 6.25 -1.83
N GLU A 270 -12.30 7.21 -1.91
CA GLU A 270 -13.71 7.00 -1.58
C GLU A 270 -14.36 5.94 -2.47
N LYS A 271 -14.07 5.99 -3.77
CA LYS A 271 -14.51 4.99 -4.74
C LYS A 271 -13.96 3.60 -4.40
N HIS A 272 -12.67 3.54 -4.01
CA HIS A 272 -12.05 2.30 -3.55
C HIS A 272 -12.76 1.72 -2.33
N GLN A 273 -13.00 2.52 -1.31
CA GLN A 273 -13.69 2.08 -0.09
C GLN A 273 -15.10 1.57 -0.37
N GLN A 274 -15.84 2.21 -1.29
CA GLN A 274 -17.17 1.75 -1.70
C GLN A 274 -17.12 0.39 -2.42
N ASN A 275 -16.16 0.22 -3.35
CA ASN A 275 -16.01 -1.02 -4.11
C ASN A 275 -15.53 -2.17 -3.21
N ASN A 276 -14.67 -1.90 -2.23
CA ASN A 276 -14.01 -2.89 -1.40
C ASN A 276 -14.98 -3.61 -0.43
N LYS A 277 -16.12 -2.97 -0.04
CA LYS A 277 -17.11 -3.54 0.90
C LYS A 277 -17.60 -4.95 0.53
N ASN A 278 -17.70 -5.26 -0.76
CA ASN A 278 -18.15 -6.55 -1.26
C ASN A 278 -17.04 -7.38 -1.91
N ALA A 279 -15.91 -6.76 -2.22
CA ALA A 279 -14.84 -7.36 -3.00
C ALA A 279 -14.18 -8.56 -2.29
N GLU A 280 -13.99 -8.48 -0.97
CA GLU A 280 -13.46 -9.59 -0.17
C GLU A 280 -14.36 -10.82 -0.25
N ARG A 281 -15.67 -10.65 -0.01
CA ARG A 281 -16.63 -11.76 -0.10
C ARG A 281 -16.70 -12.33 -1.52
N GLN A 282 -16.74 -11.48 -2.54
CA GLN A 282 -16.75 -11.90 -3.94
C GLN A 282 -15.48 -12.70 -4.30
N ALA A 283 -14.32 -12.27 -3.81
CA ALA A 283 -13.07 -12.98 -4.01
C ALA A 283 -13.08 -14.36 -3.35
N ILE A 284 -13.55 -14.45 -2.11
CA ILE A 284 -13.71 -15.71 -1.38
C ILE A 284 -14.70 -16.64 -2.12
N ASP A 285 -15.85 -16.13 -2.54
CA ASP A 285 -16.86 -16.93 -3.25
C ASP A 285 -16.35 -17.40 -4.62
N ALA A 286 -15.57 -16.57 -5.31
CA ALA A 286 -14.93 -16.99 -6.55
C ALA A 286 -13.92 -18.12 -6.30
N MET A 287 -13.04 -17.98 -5.31
CA MET A 287 -12.04 -19.00 -4.98
C MET A 287 -12.70 -20.32 -4.53
N LYS A 288 -13.83 -20.30 -3.82
CA LYS A 288 -14.59 -21.51 -3.43
C LYS A 288 -15.06 -22.29 -4.65
N GLN A 289 -15.47 -21.60 -5.74
CA GLN A 289 -15.86 -22.28 -6.98
C GLN A 289 -14.71 -23.09 -7.61
N TYR A 290 -13.47 -22.74 -7.27
CA TYR A 290 -12.25 -23.41 -7.74
C TYR A 290 -11.56 -24.24 -6.66
N GLY A 291 -12.27 -24.59 -5.58
CA GLY A 291 -11.81 -25.57 -4.59
C GLY A 291 -11.17 -25.00 -3.32
N LEU A 292 -11.30 -23.69 -3.05
CA LEU A 292 -10.90 -23.15 -1.74
C LEU A 292 -11.79 -23.72 -0.65
N VAL A 293 -11.18 -24.27 0.39
CA VAL A 293 -11.83 -24.78 1.60
C VAL A 293 -11.61 -23.79 2.75
N ILE A 294 -12.72 -23.31 3.30
CA ILE A 294 -12.69 -22.38 4.44
C ILE A 294 -12.84 -23.16 5.73
N HIS A 295 -11.99 -22.87 6.70
CA HIS A 295 -12.00 -23.49 8.03
C HIS A 295 -12.38 -22.47 9.08
N GLN A 296 -13.55 -22.68 9.68
CA GLN A 296 -14.01 -21.92 10.85
C GLN A 296 -13.32 -22.47 12.09
N PRO A 297 -12.55 -21.65 12.86
CA PRO A 297 -12.02 -22.11 14.13
C PRO A 297 -13.15 -22.27 15.14
N THR A 298 -13.04 -23.27 15.98
CA THR A 298 -13.92 -23.43 17.16
C THR A 298 -13.61 -22.32 18.18
N PRO A 299 -14.52 -22.04 19.14
CA PRO A 299 -14.24 -21.08 20.22
C PRO A 299 -12.96 -21.41 21.00
N ASP A 300 -12.68 -22.68 21.25
CA ASP A 300 -11.45 -23.11 21.94
C ASP A 300 -10.20 -22.83 21.09
N GLU A 301 -10.28 -23.04 19.77
CA GLU A 301 -9.17 -22.71 18.85
C GLU A 301 -8.94 -21.19 18.77
N VAL A 302 -9.99 -20.36 18.82
CA VAL A 302 -9.86 -18.90 18.91
C VAL A 302 -9.12 -18.49 20.18
N ILE A 303 -9.43 -19.11 21.32
CA ILE A 303 -8.72 -18.89 22.59
C ILE A 303 -7.24 -19.24 22.43
N LEU A 304 -6.91 -20.37 21.80
CA LEU A 304 -5.52 -20.75 21.55
C LEU A 304 -4.78 -19.72 20.68
N TRP A 305 -5.44 -19.14 19.69
CA TRP A 305 -4.87 -18.05 18.87
C TRP A 305 -4.62 -16.78 19.71
N GLN A 306 -5.56 -16.42 20.60
CA GLN A 306 -5.38 -15.29 21.49
C GLN A 306 -4.21 -15.50 22.47
N GLU A 307 -4.10 -16.69 23.03
CA GLU A 307 -2.96 -17.06 23.89
C GLU A 307 -1.63 -17.00 23.15
N GLU A 308 -1.63 -17.40 21.87
CA GLU A 308 -0.43 -17.35 21.03
C GLU A 308 0.01 -15.91 20.77
N VAL A 309 -0.93 -15.01 20.46
CA VAL A 309 -0.66 -13.58 20.28
C VAL A 309 -0.15 -12.96 21.58
N ASN A 310 -0.74 -13.30 22.73
CA ASN A 310 -0.29 -12.82 24.03
C ASN A 310 1.17 -13.25 24.32
N LYS A 311 1.61 -14.43 23.87
CA LYS A 311 3.01 -14.86 23.96
C LYS A 311 3.93 -14.07 23.04
N MET A 312 3.42 -13.57 21.92
CA MET A 312 4.19 -12.76 20.96
C MET A 312 4.30 -11.29 21.39
N GLU A 313 3.35 -10.79 22.20
CA GLU A 313 3.27 -9.38 22.61
C GLU A 313 4.60 -8.80 23.15
N PRO A 314 5.35 -9.45 24.05
CA PRO A 314 6.62 -8.93 24.58
C PRO A 314 7.70 -8.73 23.51
N TYR A 315 7.56 -9.40 22.37
CA TYR A 315 8.46 -9.29 21.22
C TYR A 315 7.96 -8.27 20.17
N LEU A 316 6.68 -7.94 20.20
CA LEU A 316 6.06 -6.94 19.32
C LEU A 316 6.20 -5.54 19.90
N ARG A 317 5.73 -5.34 21.13
CA ARG A 317 5.71 -4.06 21.83
C ARG A 317 7.13 -3.54 22.11
N GLY A 318 7.45 -2.37 21.58
CA GLY A 318 8.75 -1.71 21.74
C GLY A 318 9.89 -2.24 20.85
N ASN A 319 9.68 -3.32 20.12
CA ASN A 319 10.67 -3.89 19.22
C ASN A 319 10.28 -3.73 17.72
N ILE A 320 9.10 -4.20 17.35
CA ILE A 320 8.53 -4.04 16.01
C ILE A 320 7.65 -2.80 15.97
N ILE A 321 6.72 -2.74 16.92
CA ILE A 321 5.74 -1.68 17.08
C ILE A 321 6.22 -0.78 18.21
N PRO A 322 6.41 0.54 17.99
CA PRO A 322 6.73 1.45 19.08
C PRO A 322 5.78 1.25 20.27
N ALA A 323 6.30 1.26 21.47
CA ALA A 323 5.53 0.84 22.66
C ALA A 323 4.29 1.71 22.92
N ASP A 324 4.42 3.02 22.73
CA ASP A 324 3.33 3.99 22.82
C ASP A 324 2.26 3.77 21.72
N ILE A 325 2.68 3.41 20.52
CA ILE A 325 1.78 3.09 19.41
C ILE A 325 1.02 1.79 19.69
N PHE A 326 1.73 0.74 20.16
CA PHE A 326 1.10 -0.53 20.54
C PHE A 326 0.03 -0.31 21.62
N ASP A 327 0.39 0.40 22.70
CA ASP A 327 -0.51 0.68 23.81
C ASP A 327 -1.73 1.48 23.33
N ARG A 328 -1.53 2.45 22.44
CA ARG A 328 -2.61 3.26 21.87
C ARG A 328 -3.56 2.43 21.02
N VAL A 329 -3.07 1.51 20.20
CA VAL A 329 -3.92 0.56 19.44
C VAL A 329 -4.79 -0.25 20.39
N ILE A 330 -4.19 -0.84 21.41
CA ILE A 330 -4.92 -1.67 22.38
C ILE A 330 -5.97 -0.84 23.15
N GLU A 331 -5.67 0.40 23.52
CA GLU A 331 -6.63 1.31 24.14
C GLU A 331 -7.83 1.56 23.20
N LEU A 332 -7.58 2.01 21.99
CA LEU A 332 -8.62 2.37 21.01
C LEU A 332 -9.52 1.17 20.62
N THR A 333 -8.96 -0.04 20.54
CA THR A 333 -9.72 -1.24 20.15
C THR A 333 -10.46 -1.89 21.33
N ARG A 334 -10.08 -1.60 22.61
CA ARG A 334 -10.80 -2.05 23.80
C ARG A 334 -11.94 -1.13 24.21
N ASP A 335 -11.78 0.17 24.06
CA ASP A 335 -12.78 1.16 24.49
C ASP A 335 -14.08 1.07 23.68
N TYR A 336 -14.03 0.56 22.44
CA TYR A 336 -15.23 0.29 21.64
C TYR A 336 -16.12 -0.81 22.23
N GLU A 337 -15.60 -1.71 23.07
CA GLU A 337 -16.41 -2.73 23.79
C GLU A 337 -17.26 -2.15 24.92
N SER A 338 -16.85 -1.01 25.51
CA SER A 338 -17.54 -0.42 26.66
C SER A 338 -18.68 0.53 26.28
N ILE A 339 -18.85 0.85 24.97
CA ILE A 339 -19.82 1.84 24.49
C ILE A 339 -21.03 1.16 23.77
N ASN A 340 -20.94 -0.12 23.40
CA ASN A 340 -21.99 -0.92 22.77
C ASN A 340 -22.43 -2.07 23.69
#